data_ba70a020aff343ee1a7edd340998b20b
#
_entry.id   ba70a020aff343ee1a7edd340998b20b
#
_cell.length_a   1.000
_cell.length_b   1.000
_cell.length_c   1.000
_cell.angle_alpha   90.00
_cell.angle_beta   90.00
_cell.angle_gamma   90.00
#
_symmetry.space_group_name_H-M   'P 1'
#
loop_
_entity.id
_entity.type
_entity.pdbx_description
1 polymer ?
#
loop_
_entity_poly.entity_id
_entity_poly.type
_entity_poly.pdbx_seq_one_letter_code
_entity_poly.pdbx_strand_id
1 'polypeptide(L)'
;HDQLKVLKDQGYVTVTQKDIEAYYEEGKPLPKRALFLMFEDGRRDTAIFVQNTLEELNYKASMMTYPEKFEKQDPTFLLPKNLKELTDSSYWEMGTNGYRLEFINVFDRYNNFIGEIDPLRYAMMQSALGRRYNHYLMDFIRDKYGVPAESTRHMESRISYDYERLRDIYTDQMGYVPGLYVLMHSN
;
A
#
# COMPACT_ATOMS: atom_id res chain seq x y z
N HIS A 1 5.53 11.62 15.31
CA HIS A 1 5.82 11.35 16.73
C HIS A 1 4.70 11.89 17.62
N ASP A 2 4.43 13.19 17.64
CA ASP A 2 3.49 13.83 18.58
C ASP A 2 2.05 13.31 18.45
N GLN A 3 1.57 13.08 17.24
CA GLN A 3 0.22 12.54 17.00
C GLN A 3 0.03 11.15 17.61
N LEU A 4 1.00 10.25 17.42
CA LEU A 4 0.94 8.89 17.99
C LEU A 4 1.03 8.92 19.52
N LYS A 5 1.79 9.85 20.08
CA LYS A 5 1.87 10.04 21.53
C LYS A 5 0.53 10.50 22.12
N VAL A 6 -0.12 11.46 21.48
CA VAL A 6 -1.48 11.91 21.87
C VAL A 6 -2.47 10.74 21.84
N LEU A 7 -2.43 9.90 20.84
CA LEU A 7 -3.29 8.70 20.78
C LEU A 7 -2.98 7.73 21.93
N LYS A 8 -1.69 7.54 22.26
CA LYS A 8 -1.27 6.71 23.39
C LYS A 8 -1.79 7.25 24.70
N ASP A 9 -1.65 8.54 24.94
CA ASP A 9 -2.13 9.23 26.15
C ASP A 9 -3.65 9.15 26.29
N GLN A 10 -4.37 9.09 25.18
CA GLN A 10 -5.81 8.86 25.13
C GLN A 10 -6.20 7.39 25.31
N GLY A 11 -5.23 6.50 25.46
CA GLY A 11 -5.45 5.07 25.72
C GLY A 11 -5.73 4.25 24.46
N TYR A 12 -5.35 4.71 23.27
CA TYR A 12 -5.38 3.89 22.07
C TYR A 12 -4.29 2.82 22.12
N VAL A 13 -4.63 1.62 21.67
CA VAL A 13 -3.72 0.48 21.56
C VAL A 13 -3.72 -0.04 20.14
N THR A 14 -2.55 -0.37 19.62
CA THR A 14 -2.47 -0.93 18.28
C THR A 14 -2.95 -2.37 18.24
N VAL A 15 -3.66 -2.72 17.19
CA VAL A 15 -4.09 -4.08 16.86
C VAL A 15 -3.34 -4.58 15.63
N THR A 16 -3.15 -5.89 15.56
CA THR A 16 -2.44 -6.58 14.50
C THR A 16 -3.39 -7.01 13.38
N GLN A 17 -2.85 -7.43 12.22
CA GLN A 17 -3.62 -8.07 11.16
C GLN A 17 -4.39 -9.27 11.70
N LYS A 18 -3.73 -10.09 12.52
CA LYS A 18 -4.34 -11.27 13.16
C LYS A 18 -5.50 -10.91 14.11
N ASP A 19 -5.42 -9.79 14.82
CA ASP A 19 -6.53 -9.33 15.66
C ASP A 19 -7.74 -8.95 14.82
N ILE A 20 -7.51 -8.33 13.65
CA ILE A 20 -8.57 -7.96 12.71
C ILE A 20 -9.19 -9.21 12.08
N GLU A 21 -8.39 -10.16 11.63
CA GLU A 21 -8.88 -11.45 11.12
C GLU A 21 -9.74 -12.17 12.18
N ALA A 22 -9.26 -12.27 13.39
CA ALA A 22 -9.98 -12.91 14.48
C ALA A 22 -11.30 -12.18 14.83
N TYR A 23 -11.35 -10.87 14.67
CA TYR A 23 -12.60 -10.12 14.85
C TYR A 23 -13.65 -10.49 13.79
N TYR A 24 -13.26 -10.57 12.52
CA TYR A 24 -14.19 -10.87 11.42
C TYR A 24 -14.54 -12.37 11.32
N GLU A 25 -13.59 -13.25 11.52
CA GLU A 25 -13.77 -14.68 11.32
C GLU A 25 -14.28 -15.41 12.56
N GLU A 26 -13.81 -14.99 13.74
CA GLU A 26 -14.09 -15.68 15.00
C GLU A 26 -14.98 -14.85 15.96
N GLY A 27 -15.33 -13.61 15.61
CA GLY A 27 -16.11 -12.72 16.48
C GLY A 27 -15.38 -12.24 17.73
N LYS A 28 -14.05 -12.32 17.77
CA LYS A 28 -13.26 -11.83 18.91
C LYS A 28 -13.33 -10.32 19.00
N PRO A 29 -13.71 -9.73 20.14
CA PRO A 29 -13.83 -8.29 20.25
C PRO A 29 -12.47 -7.60 20.21
N LEU A 30 -12.39 -6.49 19.47
CA LEU A 30 -11.24 -5.60 19.52
C LEU A 30 -11.29 -4.72 20.80
N PRO A 31 -10.13 -4.21 21.25
CA PRO A 31 -10.09 -3.23 22.32
C PRO A 31 -10.97 -2.00 22.01
N LYS A 32 -11.57 -1.39 23.05
CA LYS A 32 -12.47 -0.24 22.88
C LYS A 32 -11.85 0.93 22.09
N ARG A 33 -10.52 1.10 22.19
CA ARG A 33 -9.74 2.11 21.49
C ARG A 33 -8.68 1.44 20.63
N ALA A 34 -9.12 0.53 19.74
CA ALA A 34 -8.25 -0.13 18.77
C ALA A 34 -7.75 0.85 17.70
N LEU A 35 -6.49 0.78 17.39
CA LEU A 35 -5.83 1.51 16.31
C LEU A 35 -5.11 0.52 15.41
N PHE A 36 -5.53 0.42 14.15
CA PHE A 36 -4.76 -0.29 13.15
C PHE A 36 -3.86 0.69 12.43
N LEU A 37 -2.55 0.58 12.64
CA LEU A 37 -1.57 1.53 12.13
C LEU A 37 -0.89 0.96 10.89
N MET A 38 -0.96 1.69 9.78
CA MET A 38 -0.34 1.32 8.51
C MET A 38 0.56 2.43 8.01
N PHE A 39 1.67 2.04 7.38
CA PHE A 39 2.55 2.91 6.62
C PHE A 39 2.61 2.39 5.19
N GLU A 40 2.31 3.26 4.26
CA GLU A 40 2.20 2.90 2.84
C GLU A 40 3.52 3.12 2.10
N ASP A 41 3.59 2.61 0.87
CA ASP A 41 4.69 2.74 -0.08
C ASP A 41 5.98 1.98 0.23
N GLY A 42 6.18 1.46 1.44
CA GLY A 42 7.40 0.74 1.79
C GLY A 42 8.68 1.59 1.76
N ARG A 43 8.57 2.88 2.03
CA ARG A 43 9.74 3.78 2.03
C ARG A 43 10.67 3.48 3.20
N ARG A 44 11.96 3.39 2.89
CA ARG A 44 13.00 3.08 3.87
C ARG A 44 13.16 4.17 4.94
N ASP A 45 13.10 5.44 4.54
CA ASP A 45 13.20 6.58 5.45
C ASP A 45 12.04 6.60 6.46
N THR A 46 10.82 6.25 6.04
CA THR A 46 9.66 6.13 6.92
C THR A 46 9.90 5.08 8.01
N ALA A 47 10.38 3.89 7.65
CA ALA A 47 10.64 2.82 8.61
C ALA A 47 11.70 3.24 9.65
N ILE A 48 12.81 3.84 9.21
CA ILE A 48 13.88 4.31 10.09
C ILE A 48 13.39 5.40 11.05
N PHE A 49 12.61 6.35 10.53
CA PHE A 49 12.10 7.47 11.33
C PHE A 49 11.08 7.04 12.39
N VAL A 50 10.25 6.05 12.07
CA VAL A 50 9.13 5.63 12.91
C VAL A 50 9.54 4.56 13.92
N GLN A 51 10.59 3.77 13.68
CA GLN A 51 11.00 2.64 14.50
C GLN A 51 11.07 2.98 16.00
N ASN A 52 11.85 4.00 16.37
CA ASN A 52 12.00 4.41 17.77
C ASN A 52 10.66 4.81 18.41
N THR A 53 9.77 5.44 17.63
CA THR A 53 8.44 5.84 18.12
C THR A 53 7.57 4.63 18.42
N LEU A 54 7.61 3.60 17.57
CA LEU A 54 6.86 2.37 17.81
C LEU A 54 7.36 1.66 19.07
N GLU A 55 8.68 1.61 19.25
CA GLU A 55 9.29 1.01 20.44
C GLU A 55 8.92 1.77 21.72
N GLU A 56 9.09 3.10 21.74
CA GLU A 56 8.75 3.93 22.91
C GLU A 56 7.28 3.81 23.32
N LEU A 57 6.39 3.77 22.34
CA LEU A 57 4.95 3.70 22.60
C LEU A 57 4.43 2.27 22.73
N ASN A 58 5.28 1.28 22.52
CA ASN A 58 4.90 -0.12 22.40
C ASN A 58 3.71 -0.28 21.43
N TYR A 59 3.86 0.30 20.23
CA TYR A 59 2.90 0.23 19.15
C TYR A 59 3.38 -0.72 18.08
N LYS A 60 2.45 -1.44 17.45
CA LYS A 60 2.71 -2.25 16.27
C LYS A 60 2.14 -1.56 15.03
N ALA A 61 2.77 -1.77 13.89
CA ALA A 61 2.32 -1.22 12.62
C ALA A 61 2.51 -2.22 11.48
N SER A 62 1.72 -2.06 10.42
CA SER A 62 1.88 -2.78 9.16
C SER A 62 2.59 -1.89 8.14
N MET A 63 3.65 -2.41 7.52
CA MET A 63 4.33 -1.76 6.40
C MET A 63 3.80 -2.33 5.09
N MET A 64 3.18 -1.47 4.29
CA MET A 64 2.71 -1.82 2.95
C MET A 64 3.83 -1.62 1.94
N THR A 65 4.00 -2.55 1.03
CA THR A 65 5.09 -2.52 0.05
C THR A 65 4.60 -2.81 -1.36
N TYR A 66 5.42 -2.44 -2.35
CA TYR A 66 5.24 -2.76 -3.76
C TYR A 66 6.38 -3.66 -4.22
N PRO A 67 6.17 -4.94 -4.53
CA PRO A 67 7.24 -5.85 -4.93
C PRO A 67 7.92 -5.49 -6.27
N GLU A 68 7.34 -4.64 -7.09
CA GLU A 68 8.04 -4.02 -8.22
C GLU A 68 9.34 -3.32 -7.79
N LYS A 69 9.36 -2.73 -6.58
CA LYS A 69 10.55 -2.07 -6.02
C LYS A 69 11.65 -3.07 -5.67
N PHE A 70 11.29 -4.31 -5.33
CA PHE A 70 12.26 -5.38 -5.10
C PHE A 70 12.97 -5.78 -6.39
N GLU A 71 12.24 -5.88 -7.50
CA GLU A 71 12.81 -6.19 -8.81
C GLU A 71 13.73 -5.07 -9.31
N LYS A 72 13.33 -3.82 -9.12
CA LYS A 72 14.11 -2.65 -9.51
C LYS A 72 15.31 -2.37 -8.60
N GLN A 73 15.41 -3.07 -7.46
CA GLN A 73 16.44 -2.84 -6.44
C GLN A 73 16.57 -1.36 -6.03
N ASP A 74 15.44 -0.67 -5.93
CA ASP A 74 15.41 0.76 -5.61
C ASP A 74 15.75 0.98 -4.12
N PRO A 75 16.91 1.59 -3.80
CA PRO A 75 17.37 1.73 -2.41
C PRO A 75 16.55 2.74 -1.58
N THR A 76 15.66 3.48 -2.20
CA THR A 76 14.73 4.41 -1.53
C THR A 76 13.67 3.64 -0.76
N PHE A 77 13.39 2.41 -1.22
CA PHE A 77 12.39 1.53 -0.64
C PHE A 77 13.02 0.41 0.20
N LEU A 78 12.21 -0.20 1.04
CA LEU A 78 12.59 -1.38 1.80
C LEU A 78 12.68 -2.58 0.84
N LEU A 79 13.86 -3.14 0.75
CA LEU A 79 14.10 -4.37 -0.01
C LEU A 79 13.88 -5.60 0.88
N PRO A 80 13.75 -6.81 0.33
CA PRO A 80 13.44 -8.03 1.07
C PRO A 80 14.31 -8.26 2.31
N LYS A 81 15.60 -7.93 2.23
CA LYS A 81 16.51 -8.01 3.38
C LYS A 81 16.07 -7.07 4.51
N ASN A 82 15.75 -5.82 4.19
CA ASN A 82 15.30 -4.84 5.19
C ASN A 82 13.96 -5.23 5.80
N LEU A 83 13.04 -5.78 5.00
CA LEU A 83 11.74 -6.22 5.47
C LEU A 83 11.86 -7.39 6.46
N LYS A 84 12.77 -8.34 6.22
CA LYS A 84 13.06 -9.42 7.15
C LYS A 84 13.59 -8.88 8.48
N GLU A 85 14.53 -7.94 8.44
CA GLU A 85 15.06 -7.26 9.63
C GLU A 85 13.96 -6.54 10.42
N LEU A 86 13.02 -5.87 9.73
CA LEU A 86 11.89 -5.19 10.37
C LEU A 86 10.94 -6.18 11.07
N THR A 87 10.58 -7.27 10.41
CA THR A 87 9.68 -8.28 10.98
C THR A 87 10.28 -8.99 12.19
N ASP A 88 11.59 -9.14 12.24
CA ASP A 88 12.30 -9.70 13.40
C ASP A 88 12.18 -8.82 14.64
N SER A 89 11.93 -7.52 14.48
CA SER A 89 11.76 -6.57 15.60
C SER A 89 10.45 -6.73 16.38
N SER A 90 9.51 -7.54 15.90
CA SER A 90 8.16 -7.74 16.45
C SER A 90 7.24 -6.49 16.51
N TYR A 91 7.70 -5.33 16.05
CA TYR A 91 6.90 -4.10 15.94
C TYR A 91 6.26 -3.90 14.57
N TRP A 92 6.70 -4.68 13.58
CA TRP A 92 6.22 -4.57 12.21
C TRP A 92 5.59 -5.85 11.71
N GLU A 93 4.48 -5.68 11.01
CA GLU A 93 3.88 -6.68 10.15
C GLU A 93 4.00 -6.26 8.70
N MET A 94 3.98 -7.20 7.76
CA MET A 94 4.03 -6.89 6.35
C MET A 94 2.65 -6.95 5.72
N GLY A 95 2.39 -5.97 4.88
CA GLY A 95 1.26 -5.92 3.96
C GLY A 95 1.73 -5.56 2.56
N THR A 96 0.81 -5.45 1.63
CA THR A 96 1.10 -5.05 0.26
C THR A 96 0.09 -4.04 -0.27
N ASN A 97 0.57 -3.09 -1.07
CA ASN A 97 -0.26 -2.17 -1.84
C ASN A 97 -0.51 -2.65 -3.28
N GLY A 98 -0.17 -3.90 -3.61
CA GLY A 98 -0.21 -4.45 -4.95
C GLY A 98 1.19 -4.59 -5.54
N TYR A 99 1.27 -5.09 -6.76
CA TYR A 99 2.55 -5.26 -7.43
C TYR A 99 3.26 -3.92 -7.65
N ARG A 100 2.51 -2.92 -8.14
CA ARG A 100 3.00 -1.56 -8.41
C ARG A 100 1.90 -0.52 -8.21
N LEU A 101 2.28 0.74 -8.11
CA LEU A 101 1.34 1.86 -8.17
C LEU A 101 1.34 2.45 -9.58
N GLU A 102 0.16 2.57 -10.17
CA GLU A 102 -0.06 3.22 -11.45
C GLU A 102 -1.48 3.79 -11.48
N PHE A 103 -1.62 4.98 -12.04
CA PHE A 103 -2.92 5.63 -12.18
C PHE A 103 -3.32 5.67 -13.66
N ILE A 104 -4.59 5.39 -13.90
CA ILE A 104 -5.22 5.43 -15.24
C ILE A 104 -6.32 6.46 -15.29
N ASN A 105 -6.76 6.79 -16.49
CA ASN A 105 -7.86 7.72 -16.75
C ASN A 105 -7.61 9.12 -16.18
N VAL A 106 -6.35 9.53 -16.16
CA VAL A 106 -5.90 10.76 -15.53
C VAL A 106 -6.20 11.96 -16.42
N PHE A 107 -6.74 13.02 -15.79
CA PHE A 107 -6.94 14.33 -16.39
C PHE A 107 -6.20 15.39 -15.56
N ASP A 108 -5.75 16.45 -16.23
CA ASP A 108 -5.27 17.61 -15.51
C ASP A 108 -6.43 18.46 -14.93
N ARG A 109 -6.08 19.50 -14.17
CA ARG A 109 -7.07 20.42 -13.58
C ARG A 109 -7.85 21.24 -14.61
N TYR A 110 -7.38 21.28 -15.85
CA TYR A 110 -8.04 21.94 -16.99
C TYR A 110 -8.86 20.96 -17.84
N ASN A 111 -9.00 19.71 -17.37
CA ASN A 111 -9.71 18.63 -18.06
C ASN A 111 -9.06 18.15 -19.36
N ASN A 112 -7.74 18.35 -19.52
CA ASN A 112 -6.98 17.70 -20.59
C ASN A 112 -6.65 16.28 -20.19
N PHE A 113 -6.83 15.34 -21.11
CA PHE A 113 -6.55 13.92 -20.88
C PHE A 113 -5.04 13.66 -20.91
N ILE A 114 -4.55 13.03 -19.85
CA ILE A 114 -3.15 12.61 -19.69
C ILE A 114 -3.00 11.10 -19.97
N GLY A 115 -4.00 10.30 -19.58
CA GLY A 115 -4.01 8.84 -19.71
C GLY A 115 -3.44 8.14 -18.50
N GLU A 116 -2.30 7.46 -18.65
CA GLU A 116 -1.64 6.70 -17.61
C GLU A 116 -0.45 7.47 -17.04
N ILE A 117 -0.27 7.41 -15.73
CA ILE A 117 0.90 7.99 -15.06
C ILE A 117 1.40 7.06 -13.94
N ASP A 118 2.72 6.97 -13.82
CA ASP A 118 3.40 6.31 -12.73
C ASP A 118 3.51 7.21 -11.48
N PRO A 119 3.95 6.67 -10.33
CA PRO A 119 4.04 7.43 -9.08
C PRO A 119 4.99 8.62 -9.14
N LEU A 120 6.09 8.53 -9.90
CA LEU A 120 7.05 9.61 -10.02
C LEU A 120 6.43 10.79 -10.76
N ARG A 121 5.79 10.50 -11.89
CA ARG A 121 5.08 11.51 -12.68
C ARG A 121 3.89 12.08 -11.90
N TYR A 122 3.17 11.24 -11.15
CA TYR A 122 2.10 11.70 -10.25
C TYR A 122 2.64 12.71 -9.22
N ALA A 123 3.72 12.38 -8.51
CA ALA A 123 4.31 13.28 -7.51
C ALA A 123 4.74 14.63 -8.11
N MET A 124 5.32 14.62 -9.31
CA MET A 124 5.75 15.84 -10.02
C MET A 124 4.57 16.69 -10.50
N MET A 125 3.45 16.09 -10.82
CA MET A 125 2.29 16.74 -11.43
C MET A 125 1.13 16.95 -10.47
N GLN A 126 1.21 16.52 -9.21
CA GLN A 126 0.10 16.46 -8.26
C GLN A 126 -0.70 17.76 -8.19
N SER A 127 -0.04 18.92 -8.18
CA SER A 127 -0.70 20.23 -8.15
C SER A 127 -1.42 20.60 -9.47
N ALA A 128 -1.08 19.94 -10.56
CA ALA A 128 -1.66 20.16 -11.89
C ALA A 128 -2.73 19.13 -12.25
N LEU A 129 -2.85 18.06 -11.47
CA LEU A 129 -3.83 16.99 -11.75
C LEU A 129 -5.24 17.41 -11.35
N GLY A 130 -6.21 16.90 -12.08
CA GLY A 130 -7.62 16.92 -11.72
C GLY A 130 -7.91 15.89 -10.61
N ARG A 131 -9.16 15.85 -10.16
CA ARG A 131 -9.62 14.87 -9.17
C ARG A 131 -10.05 13.53 -9.79
N ARG A 132 -10.00 13.40 -11.11
CA ARG A 132 -10.43 12.21 -11.84
C ARG A 132 -9.21 11.38 -12.23
N TYR A 133 -9.01 10.31 -11.55
CA TYR A 133 -8.09 9.24 -11.89
C TYR A 133 -8.45 8.00 -11.07
N ASN A 134 -8.05 6.83 -11.53
CA ASN A 134 -8.31 5.56 -10.88
C ASN A 134 -6.99 4.82 -10.70
N HIS A 135 -6.93 4.00 -9.66
CA HIS A 135 -5.89 2.97 -9.58
C HIS A 135 -6.08 1.99 -10.74
N TYR A 136 -4.99 1.58 -11.41
CA TYR A 136 -5.08 0.78 -12.63
C TYR A 136 -5.75 -0.60 -12.47
N LEU A 137 -5.90 -1.11 -11.24
CA LEU A 137 -6.64 -2.34 -10.95
C LEU A 137 -8.14 -2.12 -10.69
N MET A 138 -8.62 -0.88 -10.67
CA MET A 138 -9.98 -0.54 -10.23
C MET A 138 -10.96 -0.24 -11.36
N ASP A 139 -10.49 0.04 -12.55
CA ASP A 139 -11.36 0.41 -13.68
C ASP A 139 -10.75 -0.04 -15.02
N PHE A 140 -11.54 0.07 -16.07
CA PHE A 140 -11.07 -0.01 -17.46
C PHE A 140 -10.12 1.14 -17.78
N ILE A 141 -9.09 0.85 -18.56
CA ILE A 141 -8.34 1.90 -19.25
C ILE A 141 -9.27 2.53 -20.29
N ARG A 142 -9.42 3.85 -20.23
CA ARG A 142 -10.34 4.62 -21.09
C ARG A 142 -9.59 5.60 -21.97
N ASP A 143 -10.19 5.95 -23.08
CA ASP A 143 -9.73 7.06 -23.91
C ASP A 143 -10.16 8.43 -23.34
N LYS A 144 -9.77 9.50 -24.03
CA LYS A 144 -10.11 10.88 -23.65
C LYS A 144 -11.62 11.20 -23.63
N TYR A 145 -12.44 10.35 -24.24
CA TYR A 145 -13.91 10.48 -24.24
C TYR A 145 -14.58 9.62 -23.17
N GLY A 146 -13.81 8.88 -22.39
CA GLY A 146 -14.32 7.98 -21.36
C GLY A 146 -14.76 6.60 -21.88
N VAL A 147 -14.48 6.31 -23.15
CA VAL A 147 -14.80 5.01 -23.76
C VAL A 147 -13.71 4.00 -23.38
N PRO A 148 -14.06 2.76 -22.94
CA PRO A 148 -13.08 1.73 -22.68
C PRO A 148 -12.16 1.48 -23.88
N ALA A 149 -10.86 1.58 -23.67
CA ALA A 149 -9.81 1.31 -24.66
C ALA A 149 -9.33 -0.16 -24.61
N GLU A 150 -9.79 -0.92 -23.63
CA GLU A 150 -9.54 -2.34 -23.48
C GLU A 150 -10.84 -3.13 -23.39
N SER A 151 -10.80 -4.43 -23.75
CA SER A 151 -11.90 -5.35 -23.52
C SER A 151 -11.93 -5.85 -22.08
N THR A 152 -13.09 -6.34 -21.62
CA THR A 152 -13.22 -7.01 -20.30
C THR A 152 -12.14 -8.08 -20.10
N ARG A 153 -11.91 -8.90 -21.12
CA ARG A 153 -10.87 -9.95 -21.06
C ARG A 153 -9.47 -9.38 -20.86
N HIS A 154 -9.15 -8.25 -21.47
CA HIS A 154 -7.83 -7.60 -21.29
C HIS A 154 -7.71 -7.01 -19.89
N MET A 155 -8.76 -6.37 -19.39
CA MET A 155 -8.80 -5.87 -18.01
C MET A 155 -8.59 -7.01 -17.00
N GLU A 156 -9.34 -8.10 -17.12
CA GLU A 156 -9.20 -9.29 -16.27
C GLU A 156 -7.79 -9.87 -16.34
N SER A 157 -7.22 -9.99 -17.55
CA SER A 157 -5.85 -10.50 -17.73
C SER A 157 -4.81 -9.58 -17.08
N ARG A 158 -4.98 -8.27 -17.16
CA ARG A 158 -4.10 -7.27 -16.55
C ARG A 158 -4.15 -7.36 -15.02
N ILE A 159 -5.35 -7.48 -14.45
CA ILE A 159 -5.55 -7.63 -13.01
C ILE A 159 -4.96 -8.97 -12.54
N SER A 160 -5.26 -10.07 -13.22
CA SER A 160 -4.72 -11.40 -12.89
C SER A 160 -3.19 -11.43 -12.92
N TYR A 161 -2.59 -10.84 -13.96
CA TYR A 161 -1.14 -10.73 -14.08
C TYR A 161 -0.51 -10.01 -12.88
N ASP A 162 -1.12 -8.91 -12.43
CA ASP A 162 -0.63 -8.14 -11.28
C ASP A 162 -0.61 -9.00 -9.99
N TYR A 163 -1.72 -9.70 -9.70
CA TYR A 163 -1.81 -10.59 -8.55
C TYR A 163 -0.83 -11.78 -8.63
N GLU A 164 -0.69 -12.38 -9.81
CA GLU A 164 0.25 -13.49 -10.03
C GLU A 164 1.69 -13.02 -9.84
N ARG A 165 2.04 -11.88 -10.43
CA ARG A 165 3.38 -11.31 -10.32
C ARG A 165 3.74 -10.94 -8.89
N LEU A 166 2.83 -10.30 -8.18
CA LEU A 166 2.95 -9.99 -6.76
C LEU A 166 3.24 -11.26 -5.95
N ARG A 167 2.39 -12.28 -6.10
CA ARG A 167 2.52 -13.56 -5.39
C ARG A 167 3.87 -14.22 -5.64
N ASP A 168 4.29 -14.28 -6.91
CA ASP A 168 5.51 -14.94 -7.30
C ASP A 168 6.75 -14.26 -6.69
N ILE A 169 6.81 -12.91 -6.72
CA ILE A 169 7.93 -12.17 -6.14
C ILE A 169 7.99 -12.31 -4.63
N TYR A 170 6.86 -12.19 -3.93
CA TYR A 170 6.86 -12.37 -2.48
C TYR A 170 7.23 -13.80 -2.10
N THR A 171 6.71 -14.80 -2.80
CA THR A 171 7.05 -16.20 -2.54
C THR A 171 8.54 -16.45 -2.75
N ASP A 172 9.11 -15.96 -3.86
CA ASP A 172 10.53 -16.15 -4.20
C ASP A 172 11.46 -15.40 -3.22
N GLN A 173 11.19 -14.15 -2.95
CA GLN A 173 12.12 -13.28 -2.21
C GLN A 173 11.89 -13.23 -0.70
N MET A 174 10.65 -13.42 -0.25
CA MET A 174 10.26 -13.36 1.15
C MET A 174 9.93 -14.74 1.74
N GLY A 175 9.57 -15.72 0.91
CA GLY A 175 9.13 -17.05 1.35
C GLY A 175 7.65 -17.11 1.77
N TYR A 176 6.93 -16.03 1.68
CA TYR A 176 5.48 -15.93 1.98
C TYR A 176 4.85 -14.76 1.22
N VAL A 177 3.54 -14.74 1.12
CA VAL A 177 2.76 -13.63 0.58
C VAL A 177 2.05 -12.91 1.74
N PRO A 178 2.14 -11.58 1.87
CA PRO A 178 1.41 -10.85 2.90
C PRO A 178 -0.10 -11.09 2.81
N GLY A 179 -0.75 -11.30 3.97
CA GLY A 179 -2.20 -11.50 4.05
C GLY A 179 -3.02 -10.21 3.89
N LEU A 180 -2.41 -9.06 4.20
CA LEU A 180 -3.06 -7.76 4.07
C LEU A 180 -2.72 -7.11 2.73
N TYR A 181 -3.77 -6.83 1.96
CA TYR A 181 -3.69 -6.13 0.68
C TYR A 181 -4.54 -4.86 0.73
N VAL A 182 -3.92 -3.70 0.50
CA VAL A 182 -4.60 -2.39 0.51
C VAL A 182 -4.29 -1.64 -0.78
N LEU A 183 -5.31 -1.38 -1.59
CA LEU A 183 -5.18 -0.54 -2.78
C LEU A 183 -5.19 0.93 -2.40
N MET A 184 -4.16 1.65 -2.83
CA MET A 184 -4.09 3.09 -2.66
C MET A 184 -5.01 3.82 -3.65
N HIS A 185 -5.60 4.92 -3.18
CA HIS A 185 -6.45 5.79 -4.01
C HIS A 185 -7.57 5.03 -4.76
N SER A 186 -8.17 4.05 -4.10
CA SER A 186 -9.43 3.47 -4.54
C SER A 186 -10.57 4.44 -4.23
N ASN A 187 -11.19 5.00 -5.26
CA ASN A 187 -12.38 5.86 -5.13
C ASN A 187 -13.64 5.05 -5.37
#